data_33922289996764e77ce5836484c1d9bc
#
_entry.id   33922289996764e77ce5836484c1d9bc
#
_cell.length_a   1.000
_cell.length_b   1.000
_cell.length_c   1.000
_cell.angle_alpha   90.00
_cell.angle_beta   90.00
_cell.angle_gamma   90.00
#
_symmetry.space_group_name_H-M   'P 1'
#
loop_
_entity.id
_entity.type
_entity.pdbx_description
1 polymer ?
#
loop_
_entity_poly.entity_id
_entity_poly.type
_entity_poly.pdbx_seq_one_letter_code
_entity_poly.pdbx_strand_id
1 'polypeptide(L)'
;MKHFFQSIISIFLAIAISACAPVEDDIFTTAQITVAAEDEVVITRVQAQVKLTNVNTRQVTTSADFEGASLTVEVLRGAYQIDIEGVATCQSPDGSVHMHQFRCQSDYTEFIRDGQNDITLNMIILD
;
A
#
# COMPACT_ATOMS: atom_id res chain seq x y z
N MET A 1 55.96 2.91 -1.28
CA MET A 1 55.14 2.95 -2.47
C MET A 1 53.97 1.99 -2.44
N LYS A 2 54.14 0.76 -2.01
CA LYS A 2 53.04 -0.24 -1.98
C LYS A 2 51.90 0.16 -1.04
N HIS A 3 52.17 0.81 0.07
CA HIS A 3 51.15 1.23 1.03
C HIS A 3 50.28 2.38 0.52
N PHE A 4 50.81 3.22 -0.33
CA PHE A 4 50.11 4.36 -0.91
C PHE A 4 49.01 3.91 -1.88
N PHE A 5 49.27 2.90 -2.70
CA PHE A 5 48.28 2.34 -3.64
C PHE A 5 47.12 1.65 -2.95
N GLN A 6 47.39 0.93 -1.87
CA GLN A 6 46.32 0.24 -1.11
C GLN A 6 45.36 1.23 -0.46
N SER A 7 45.85 2.37 0.05
CA SER A 7 45.00 3.38 0.64
C SER A 7 44.07 4.05 -0.36
N ILE A 8 44.54 4.30 -1.58
CA ILE A 8 43.73 4.89 -2.65
C ILE A 8 42.61 3.95 -3.08
N ILE A 9 42.88 2.67 -3.23
CA ILE A 9 41.89 1.65 -3.62
C ILE A 9 40.80 1.53 -2.56
N SER A 10 41.15 1.54 -1.29
CA SER A 10 40.19 1.47 -0.19
C SER A 10 39.23 2.67 -0.16
N ILE A 11 39.73 3.88 -0.42
CA ILE A 11 38.91 5.09 -0.48
C ILE A 11 37.94 5.03 -1.66
N PHE A 12 38.39 4.52 -2.80
CA PHE A 12 37.53 4.39 -3.99
C PHE A 12 36.36 3.44 -3.78
N LEU A 13 36.57 2.32 -3.10
CA LEU A 13 35.54 1.37 -2.77
C LEU A 13 34.49 1.95 -1.82
N ALA A 14 34.90 2.72 -0.83
CA ALA A 14 33.99 3.36 0.10
C ALA A 14 33.07 4.37 -0.58
N ILE A 15 33.56 5.15 -1.54
CA ILE A 15 32.77 6.11 -2.30
C ILE A 15 31.72 5.41 -3.18
N ALA A 16 32.08 4.29 -3.82
CA ALA A 16 31.16 3.53 -4.66
C ALA A 16 29.97 2.95 -3.87
N ILE A 17 30.22 2.45 -2.66
CA ILE A 17 29.15 1.92 -1.80
C ILE A 17 28.22 3.04 -1.34
N SER A 18 28.73 4.21 -1.02
CA SER A 18 27.91 5.34 -0.59
C SER A 18 26.99 5.88 -1.69
N ALA A 19 27.40 5.78 -2.95
CA ALA A 19 26.64 6.29 -4.08
C ALA A 19 25.41 5.42 -4.42
N CYS A 20 25.37 4.15 -4.01
CA CYS A 20 24.25 3.25 -4.29
C CYS A 20 23.10 3.36 -3.27
N ALA A 21 23.38 3.78 -2.04
CA ALA A 21 22.40 3.81 -0.95
C ALA A 21 21.26 4.82 -1.15
N PRO A 22 21.44 6.06 -1.66
CA PRO A 22 20.34 7.02 -1.78
C PRO A 22 19.32 6.71 -2.86
N VAL A 23 19.65 5.85 -3.83
CA VAL A 23 18.78 5.58 -4.99
C VAL A 23 17.62 4.64 -4.63
N GLU A 24 17.79 3.76 -3.63
CA GLU A 24 16.77 2.78 -3.26
C GLU A 24 15.56 3.41 -2.56
N ASP A 25 15.76 4.48 -1.80
CA ASP A 25 14.69 5.12 -1.03
C ASP A 25 13.66 5.84 -1.92
N ASP A 26 14.05 6.25 -3.13
CA ASP A 26 13.17 7.00 -4.04
C ASP A 26 12.18 6.13 -4.80
N ILE A 27 12.34 4.80 -4.78
CA ILE A 27 11.46 3.89 -5.53
C ILE A 27 10.24 3.43 -4.72
N PHE A 28 10.22 3.66 -3.42
CA PHE A 28 9.10 3.28 -2.55
C PHE A 28 8.24 4.49 -2.20
N THR A 29 6.97 4.22 -1.97
CA THR A 29 6.03 5.21 -1.47
C THR A 29 5.01 4.54 -0.56
N THR A 30 4.24 5.35 0.17
CA THR A 30 3.20 4.85 1.06
C THR A 30 1.84 4.99 0.40
N ALA A 31 1.04 3.93 0.42
CA ALA A 31 -0.34 3.93 -0.04
C ALA A 31 -1.27 3.77 1.15
N GLN A 32 -2.25 4.66 1.26
CA GLN A 32 -3.33 4.53 2.24
C GLN A 32 -4.62 4.24 1.48
N ILE A 33 -5.22 3.10 1.78
CA ILE A 33 -6.42 2.61 1.12
C ILE A 33 -7.55 2.60 2.14
N THR A 34 -8.62 3.30 1.83
CA THR A 34 -9.80 3.41 2.69
C THR A 34 -11.00 2.77 1.99
N VAL A 35 -11.72 1.93 2.73
CA VAL A 35 -12.97 1.33 2.26
C VAL A 35 -14.12 2.22 2.70
N ALA A 36 -15.01 2.56 1.78
CA ALA A 36 -16.16 3.40 2.06
C ALA A 36 -17.45 2.63 1.82
N ALA A 37 -18.43 2.87 2.70
CA ALA A 37 -19.79 2.37 2.56
C ALA A 37 -20.69 3.44 1.93
N GLU A 38 -21.86 3.03 1.45
CA GLU A 38 -22.85 3.96 0.91
C GLU A 38 -23.55 4.74 2.02
N ASP A 39 -23.92 6.00 1.70
CA ASP A 39 -24.75 6.88 2.51
C ASP A 39 -24.18 7.12 3.93
N GLU A 40 -25.07 7.08 4.92
CA GLU A 40 -24.74 7.40 6.32
C GLU A 40 -24.23 6.19 7.10
N VAL A 41 -23.92 5.10 6.45
CA VAL A 41 -23.41 3.89 7.10
C VAL A 41 -21.95 4.10 7.48
N VAL A 42 -21.61 3.79 8.73
CA VAL A 42 -20.25 3.91 9.24
C VAL A 42 -19.61 2.52 9.32
N ILE A 43 -18.44 2.38 8.71
CA ILE A 43 -17.65 1.17 8.84
C ILE A 43 -16.81 1.26 10.11
N THR A 44 -17.05 0.35 11.06
CA THR A 44 -16.35 0.36 12.35
C THR A 44 -15.15 -0.60 12.34
N ARG A 45 -15.19 -1.63 11.51
CA ARG A 45 -14.12 -2.62 11.43
C ARG A 45 -14.10 -3.28 10.06
N VAL A 46 -12.91 -3.53 9.56
CA VAL A 46 -12.69 -4.31 8.33
C VAL A 46 -11.77 -5.47 8.64
N GLN A 47 -12.19 -6.67 8.27
CA GLN A 47 -11.40 -7.89 8.31
C GLN A 47 -11.30 -8.41 6.88
N ALA A 48 -10.28 -7.99 6.17
CA ALA A 48 -10.16 -8.24 4.74
C ALA A 48 -8.70 -8.34 4.33
N GLN A 49 -8.48 -8.91 3.15
CA GLN A 49 -7.18 -8.95 2.52
C GLN A 49 -7.17 -8.02 1.32
N VAL A 50 -6.14 -7.18 1.25
CA VAL A 50 -5.84 -6.34 0.09
C VAL A 50 -4.80 -7.04 -0.76
N LYS A 51 -5.08 -7.13 -2.05
CA LYS A 51 -4.14 -7.64 -3.04
C LYS A 51 -3.82 -6.50 -4.01
N LEU A 52 -2.55 -6.13 -4.06
CA LEU A 52 -2.03 -5.09 -4.96
C LEU A 52 -1.18 -5.76 -6.02
N THR A 53 -1.60 -5.65 -7.27
CA THR A 53 -0.84 -6.21 -8.40
C THR A 53 -0.24 -5.07 -9.20
N ASN A 54 1.09 -5.00 -9.27
CA ASN A 54 1.79 -4.00 -10.07
C ASN A 54 1.50 -4.27 -11.56
N VAL A 55 1.02 -3.26 -12.27
CA VAL A 55 0.61 -3.41 -13.67
C VAL A 55 1.80 -3.72 -14.57
N ASN A 56 2.97 -3.17 -14.27
CA ASN A 56 4.16 -3.34 -15.10
C ASN A 56 4.95 -4.60 -14.79
N THR A 57 5.18 -4.87 -13.51
CA THR A 57 6.03 -5.99 -13.08
C THR A 57 5.25 -7.27 -12.80
N ARG A 58 3.94 -7.17 -12.62
CA ARG A 58 3.05 -8.27 -12.21
C ARG A 58 3.32 -8.80 -10.80
N GLN A 59 4.16 -8.13 -10.04
CA GLN A 59 4.39 -8.48 -8.64
C GLN A 59 3.13 -8.21 -7.81
N VAL A 60 2.87 -9.11 -6.87
CA VAL A 60 1.70 -9.05 -6.00
C VAL A 60 2.16 -8.76 -4.58
N THR A 61 1.53 -7.76 -3.97
CA THR A 61 1.69 -7.43 -2.55
C THR A 61 0.37 -7.62 -1.86
N THR A 62 0.36 -8.31 -0.73
CA THR A 62 -0.86 -8.52 0.06
C THR A 62 -0.70 -7.94 1.45
N SER A 63 -1.80 -7.46 2.03
CA SER A 63 -1.84 -6.99 3.40
C SER A 63 -3.24 -7.15 3.97
N ALA A 64 -3.32 -7.33 5.29
CA ALA A 64 -4.60 -7.44 5.99
C ALA A 64 -4.64 -6.52 7.23
N ASP A 65 -3.72 -5.58 7.32
CA ASP A 65 -3.52 -4.75 8.50
C ASP A 65 -4.43 -3.52 8.50
N PHE A 66 -5.73 -3.74 8.44
CA PHE A 66 -6.71 -2.66 8.54
C PHE A 66 -6.80 -2.11 9.96
N GLU A 67 -6.83 -0.79 10.06
CA GLU A 67 -7.21 -0.05 11.25
C GLU A 67 -8.51 0.67 10.96
N GLY A 68 -9.61 0.21 11.56
CA GLY A 68 -10.93 0.67 11.18
C GLY A 68 -11.22 0.33 9.72
N ALA A 69 -11.42 1.34 8.90
CA ALA A 69 -11.72 1.19 7.47
C ALA A 69 -10.51 1.47 6.56
N SER A 70 -9.33 1.73 7.12
CA SER A 70 -8.15 2.13 6.36
C SER A 70 -6.99 1.18 6.57
N LEU A 71 -6.16 1.09 5.56
CA LEU A 71 -4.94 0.28 5.57
C LEU A 71 -3.82 1.09 4.93
N THR A 72 -2.65 1.08 5.58
CA THR A 72 -1.45 1.74 5.07
C THR A 72 -0.42 0.68 4.71
N VAL A 73 0.16 0.78 3.53
CA VAL A 73 1.15 -0.17 3.04
C VAL A 73 2.23 0.57 2.26
N GLU A 74 3.46 0.08 2.37
CA GLU A 74 4.59 0.58 1.58
C GLU A 74 4.71 -0.24 0.29
N VAL A 75 4.79 0.46 -0.85
CA VAL A 75 4.83 -0.18 -2.16
C VAL A 75 5.86 0.53 -3.04
N LEU A 76 6.31 -0.16 -4.08
CA LEU A 76 7.07 0.48 -5.16
C LEU A 76 6.19 1.50 -5.87
N ARG A 77 6.75 2.65 -6.25
CA ARG A 77 6.01 3.62 -7.06
C ARG A 77 5.58 2.98 -8.37
N GLY A 78 4.34 3.17 -8.73
CA GLY A 78 3.82 2.61 -9.96
C GLY A 78 2.31 2.55 -9.97
N ALA A 79 1.79 1.85 -10.98
CA ALA A 79 0.37 1.62 -11.16
C ALA A 79 -0.01 0.22 -10.68
N TYR A 80 -1.19 0.11 -10.08
CA TYR A 80 -1.66 -1.11 -9.44
C TYR A 80 -3.10 -1.41 -9.77
N GLN A 81 -3.39 -2.71 -9.84
CA GLN A 81 -4.73 -3.24 -9.70
C GLN A 81 -4.95 -3.57 -8.23
N ILE A 82 -6.10 -3.20 -7.69
CA ILE A 82 -6.42 -3.39 -6.29
C ILE A 82 -7.65 -4.30 -6.17
N ASP A 83 -7.53 -5.36 -5.39
CA ASP A 83 -8.63 -6.24 -5.03
C ASP A 83 -8.68 -6.37 -3.51
N ILE A 84 -9.85 -6.13 -2.94
CA ILE A 84 -10.09 -6.27 -1.51
C ILE A 84 -11.29 -7.19 -1.33
N GLU A 85 -11.15 -8.23 -0.51
CA GLU A 85 -12.23 -9.14 -0.17
C GLU A 85 -12.20 -9.44 1.32
N GLY A 86 -13.38 -9.45 1.94
CA GLY A 86 -13.48 -9.77 3.35
C GLY A 86 -14.83 -9.43 3.95
N VAL A 87 -14.81 -9.09 5.22
CA VAL A 87 -15.99 -8.77 6.02
C VAL A 87 -15.83 -7.38 6.63
N ALA A 88 -16.87 -6.58 6.51
CA ALA A 88 -16.94 -5.26 7.15
C ALA A 88 -18.05 -5.26 8.20
N THR A 89 -17.74 -4.68 9.37
CA THR A 89 -18.74 -4.41 10.40
C THR A 89 -19.22 -2.97 10.22
N CYS A 90 -20.52 -2.82 10.00
CA CYS A 90 -21.13 -1.53 9.66
C CYS A 90 -22.18 -1.15 10.69
N GLN A 91 -22.25 0.14 10.99
CA GLN A 91 -23.28 0.69 11.87
C GLN A 91 -24.19 1.62 11.07
N SER A 92 -25.50 1.34 11.11
CA SER A 92 -26.52 2.14 10.45
C SER A 92 -26.90 3.35 11.30
N PRO A 93 -27.55 4.39 10.73
CA PRO A 93 -27.94 5.58 11.49
C PRO A 93 -28.85 5.30 12.69
N ASP A 94 -29.62 4.21 12.66
CA ASP A 94 -30.48 3.79 13.78
C ASP A 94 -29.70 3.11 14.91
N GLY A 95 -28.38 2.95 14.79
CA GLY A 95 -27.55 2.30 15.77
C GLY A 95 -27.39 0.78 15.58
N SER A 96 -28.11 0.17 14.64
CA SER A 96 -27.96 -1.25 14.39
C SER A 96 -26.61 -1.58 13.75
N VAL A 97 -26.05 -2.74 14.13
CA VAL A 97 -24.74 -3.19 13.67
C VAL A 97 -24.93 -4.46 12.84
N HIS A 98 -24.35 -4.46 11.64
CA HIS A 98 -24.43 -5.59 10.72
C HIS A 98 -23.06 -5.90 10.17
N MET A 99 -22.79 -7.19 9.95
CA MET A 99 -21.58 -7.65 9.26
C MET A 99 -21.95 -8.05 7.84
N HIS A 100 -21.15 -7.59 6.88
CA HIS A 100 -21.36 -7.87 5.46
C HIS A 100 -20.11 -8.41 4.82
N GLN A 101 -20.26 -9.43 4.00
CA GLN A 101 -19.20 -9.80 3.06
C GLN A 101 -19.15 -8.73 1.97
N PHE A 102 -17.95 -8.33 1.61
CA PHE A 102 -17.78 -7.25 0.65
C PHE A 102 -16.58 -7.47 -0.25
N ARG A 103 -16.55 -6.69 -1.29
CA ARG A 103 -15.46 -6.62 -2.25
C ARG A 103 -15.25 -5.17 -2.66
N CYS A 104 -13.99 -4.80 -2.86
CA CYS A 104 -13.61 -3.56 -3.51
C CYS A 104 -12.66 -3.88 -4.65
N GLN A 105 -12.70 -3.08 -5.71
CA GLN A 105 -11.86 -3.31 -6.86
C GLN A 105 -11.50 -2.00 -7.55
N SER A 106 -10.24 -1.90 -7.98
CA SER A 106 -9.77 -0.85 -8.87
C SER A 106 -8.90 -1.50 -9.94
N ASP A 107 -9.19 -1.23 -11.21
CA ASP A 107 -8.42 -1.77 -12.32
C ASP A 107 -7.09 -1.03 -12.53
N TYR A 108 -7.03 0.22 -12.11
CA TYR A 108 -5.86 1.06 -12.31
C TYR A 108 -5.82 2.19 -11.29
N THR A 109 -4.78 2.20 -10.47
CA THR A 109 -4.52 3.26 -9.49
C THR A 109 -3.05 3.55 -9.45
N GLU A 110 -2.66 4.82 -9.53
CA GLU A 110 -1.26 5.22 -9.49
C GLU A 110 -0.85 5.65 -8.09
N PHE A 111 0.23 5.05 -7.58
CA PHE A 111 0.89 5.45 -6.35
C PHE A 111 2.28 5.98 -6.71
N ILE A 112 2.34 7.24 -7.12
CA ILE A 112 3.56 7.85 -7.68
C ILE A 112 4.05 9.07 -6.92
N ARG A 113 3.30 9.55 -5.92
CA ARG A 113 3.68 10.73 -5.15
C ARG A 113 4.71 10.39 -4.08
N ASP A 114 5.55 11.36 -3.76
CA ASP A 114 6.40 11.29 -2.58
C ASP A 114 5.55 11.33 -1.32
N GLY A 115 5.93 10.56 -0.30
CA GLY A 115 5.20 10.49 0.95
C GLY A 115 4.00 9.59 0.87
N GLN A 116 2.79 10.14 0.97
CA GLN A 116 1.56 9.36 1.09
C GLN A 116 0.63 9.56 -0.10
N ASN A 117 0.09 8.46 -0.60
CA ASN A 117 -0.92 8.42 -1.65
C ASN A 117 -2.20 7.85 -1.06
N ASP A 118 -3.28 8.63 -1.09
CA ASP A 118 -4.56 8.23 -0.51
C ASP A 118 -5.55 7.85 -1.60
N ILE A 119 -6.26 6.74 -1.40
CA ILE A 119 -7.35 6.31 -2.27
C ILE A 119 -8.51 5.80 -1.43
N THR A 120 -9.72 6.09 -1.88
CA THR A 120 -10.95 5.56 -1.28
C THR A 120 -11.67 4.69 -2.29
N LEU A 121 -11.99 3.47 -1.89
CA LEU A 121 -12.72 2.51 -2.71
C LEU A 121 -14.07 2.20 -2.08
N ASN A 122 -15.11 2.25 -2.88
CA ASN A 122 -16.46 1.93 -2.42
C ASN A 122 -16.65 0.42 -2.35
N MET A 123 -17.18 -0.06 -1.25
CA MET A 123 -17.42 -1.48 -1.10
C MET A 123 -18.67 -1.92 -1.85
N ILE A 124 -18.60 -3.15 -2.36
CA ILE A 124 -19.71 -3.85 -2.99
C ILE A 124 -20.13 -4.96 -2.03
N ILE A 125 -21.35 -4.91 -1.53
CA ILE A 125 -21.86 -5.92 -0.60
C ILE A 125 -22.25 -7.14 -1.39
N LEU A 126 -21.78 -8.31 -0.94
CA LEU A 126 -21.96 -9.59 -1.63
C LEU A 126 -23.06 -10.47 -1.04
N ASP A 127 -23.49 -10.22 0.19
CA ASP A 127 -24.51 -11.04 0.88
C ASP A 127 -25.90 -10.44 0.89
#